data_8fdd20227fb5f8ecf73b1e92ef4f0b66
#
_entry.id   8fdd20227fb5f8ecf73b1e92ef4f0b66
#
_cell.length_a   1.000
_cell.length_b   1.000
_cell.length_c   1.000
_cell.angle_alpha   90.00
_cell.angle_beta   90.00
_cell.angle_gamma   90.00
#
_symmetry.space_group_name_H-M   'P 1'
#
loop_
_entity.id
_entity.type
_entity.pdbx_description
1 polymer ?
#
loop_
_entity_poly.entity_id
_entity_poly.type
_entity_poly.pdbx_seq_one_letter_code
_entity_poly.pdbx_strand_id
1 'polypeptide(L)' 'MTMQEAADRADVIVAGYAYTVQDGYIEVVDLNDLSKRAVIQNGDVVESLMSDEEDDMVLRYYNRNKEFLE' A
#
# COMPACT_ATOMS: atom_id res chain seq x y z
N MET A 1 0.05 15.66 -0.95
CA MET A 1 1.18 14.78 -0.55
C MET A 1 2.15 14.66 -1.71
N THR A 2 3.44 14.79 -1.43
CA THR A 2 4.48 14.56 -2.43
C THR A 2 4.93 13.10 -2.36
N MET A 3 5.67 12.65 -3.40
CA MET A 3 6.28 11.32 -3.41
C MET A 3 7.20 11.13 -2.21
N GLN A 4 7.99 12.15 -1.86
CA GLN A 4 8.90 12.09 -0.72
C GLN A 4 8.16 11.96 0.59
N GLU A 5 7.07 12.71 0.77
CA GLU A 5 6.25 12.61 1.99
C GLU A 5 5.62 11.22 2.12
N ALA A 6 5.12 10.65 1.01
CA ALA A 6 4.55 9.32 1.00
C ALA A 6 5.61 8.27 1.38
N ALA A 7 6.82 8.40 0.83
CA ALA A 7 7.92 7.49 1.12
C ALA A 7 8.38 7.63 2.58
N ASP A 8 8.48 8.85 3.08
CA ASP A 8 8.92 9.11 4.45
C ASP A 8 7.94 8.56 5.49
N ARG A 9 6.65 8.54 5.17
CA ARG A 9 5.60 8.01 6.07
C ARG A 9 5.47 6.50 6.01
N ALA A 10 6.00 5.87 4.97
CA ALA A 10 5.81 4.45 4.75
C ALA A 10 6.58 3.61 5.75
N ASP A 11 5.95 2.55 6.23
CA ASP A 11 6.61 1.54 7.07
C ASP A 11 7.40 0.56 6.22
N VAL A 12 6.92 0.28 5.00
CA VAL A 12 7.58 -0.60 4.04
C VAL A 12 7.37 -0.05 2.63
N ILE A 13 8.41 -0.08 1.82
CA ILE A 13 8.33 0.25 0.39
C ILE A 13 8.74 -0.98 -0.40
N VAL A 14 7.86 -1.44 -1.29
CA VAL A 14 8.08 -2.63 -2.11
C VAL A 14 7.65 -2.33 -3.55
N ALA A 15 8.57 -2.53 -4.50
CA ALA A 15 8.28 -2.41 -5.94
C ALA A 15 7.62 -1.08 -6.32
N GLY A 16 8.00 0.01 -5.63
CA GLY A 16 7.45 1.34 -5.89
C GLY A 16 6.11 1.63 -5.19
N TYR A 17 5.65 0.73 -4.33
CA TYR A 17 4.46 0.94 -3.51
C TYR A 17 4.86 1.20 -2.06
N ALA A 18 4.29 2.25 -1.47
CA ALA A 18 4.51 2.60 -0.08
C ALA A 18 3.36 2.07 0.78
N TYR A 19 3.69 1.23 1.75
CA TYR A 19 2.73 0.64 2.69
C TYR A 19 2.86 1.35 4.02
N THR A 20 1.78 1.97 4.49
CA THR A 20 1.74 2.69 5.76
C THR A 20 0.70 2.06 6.67
N VAL A 21 1.12 1.58 7.84
CA VAL A 21 0.20 1.02 8.83
C VAL A 21 -0.56 2.15 9.50
N GLN A 22 -1.88 2.07 9.44
CA GLN A 22 -2.78 3.00 10.11
C GLN A 22 -3.57 2.24 11.17
N ASP A 23 -4.38 2.95 11.91
CA ASP A 23 -5.19 2.35 12.97
C ASP A 23 -6.31 1.50 12.35
N GLY A 24 -6.10 0.19 12.32
CA GLY A 24 -7.08 -0.77 11.81
C GLY A 24 -7.00 -1.06 10.31
N TYR A 25 -6.05 -0.45 9.57
CA TYR A 25 -5.90 -0.72 8.13
C TYR A 25 -4.49 -0.38 7.65
N ILE A 26 -4.20 -0.72 6.41
CA ILE A 26 -2.93 -0.41 5.76
C ILE A 26 -3.23 0.38 4.49
N GLU A 27 -2.62 1.56 4.38
CA GLU A 27 -2.72 2.38 3.18
C GLU A 27 -1.57 2.05 2.24
N VAL A 28 -1.88 1.85 0.96
CA VAL A 28 -0.90 1.61 -0.09
C VAL A 28 -0.99 2.72 -1.11
N VAL A 29 0.16 3.31 -1.45
CA VAL A 29 0.24 4.39 -2.43
C VAL A 29 1.29 4.03 -3.47
N ASP A 30 0.95 4.21 -4.76
CA ASP A 30 1.91 4.08 -5.84
C ASP A 30 2.80 5.32 -5.86
N LEU A 31 4.10 5.16 -5.62
CA LEU A 31 5.04 6.27 -5.58
C LEU A 31 5.27 6.91 -6.95
N ASN A 32 4.90 6.22 -8.03
CA ASN A 32 4.99 6.77 -9.39
C ASN A 32 3.72 7.52 -9.81
N ASP A 33 2.62 7.28 -9.09
CA ASP A 33 1.33 7.95 -9.36
C ASP A 33 0.53 7.99 -8.06
N LEU A 34 0.63 9.10 -7.35
CA LEU A 34 0.02 9.26 -6.03
C LEU A 34 -1.51 9.28 -6.06
N SER A 35 -2.13 9.34 -7.23
CA SER A 35 -3.59 9.18 -7.36
C SER A 35 -4.02 7.72 -7.23
N LYS A 36 -3.08 6.79 -7.39
CA LYS A 36 -3.36 5.36 -7.28
C LYS A 36 -3.10 4.90 -5.86
N ARG A 37 -4.17 4.60 -5.15
CA ARG A 37 -4.15 4.20 -3.75
C ARG A 37 -5.02 2.99 -3.52
N ALA A 38 -4.71 2.23 -2.48
CA ALA A 38 -5.53 1.12 -2.03
C ALA A 38 -5.51 1.05 -0.51
N VAL A 39 -6.54 0.47 0.07
CA VAL A 39 -6.64 0.22 1.51
C VAL A 39 -6.80 -1.28 1.72
N ILE A 40 -5.94 -1.85 2.55
CA ILE A 40 -5.99 -3.26 2.94
C ILE A 40 -6.49 -3.33 4.38
N GLN A 41 -7.52 -4.13 4.60
CA GLN A 41 -8.08 -4.36 5.93
C GLN A 41 -8.46 -5.83 6.06
N ASN A 42 -8.06 -6.45 7.16
CA ASN A 42 -8.29 -7.87 7.41
C ASN A 42 -7.75 -8.78 6.29
N GLY A 43 -6.65 -8.37 5.68
CA GLY A 43 -5.99 -9.18 4.64
C GLY A 43 -6.57 -9.04 3.24
N ASP A 44 -7.53 -8.13 3.05
CA ASP A 44 -8.16 -7.91 1.74
C ASP A 44 -8.13 -6.44 1.36
N VAL A 45 -8.12 -6.19 0.06
CA VAL A 45 -8.27 -4.83 -0.46
C VAL A 45 -9.75 -4.45 -0.34
N VAL A 46 -10.04 -3.44 0.47
CA VAL A 46 -11.41 -2.99 0.74
C VAL A 46 -11.77 -1.73 -0.01
N GLU A 47 -10.78 -0.92 -0.38
CA GLU A 47 -10.96 0.27 -1.22
C GLU A 47 -9.78 0.37 -2.16
N SER A 48 -10.01 0.81 -3.39
CA SER A 48 -8.93 0.94 -4.35
C SER A 48 -9.27 1.94 -5.45
N LEU A 49 -8.25 2.74 -5.83
CA LEU A 49 -8.24 3.55 -7.02
C LEU A 49 -7.26 2.97 -8.05
N MET A 50 -6.88 1.70 -7.88
CA MET A 50 -5.98 0.97 -8.75
C MET A 50 -6.77 0.01 -9.64
N SER A 51 -6.11 -0.54 -10.67
CA SER A 51 -6.70 -1.61 -11.47
C SER A 51 -6.75 -2.92 -10.68
N ASP A 52 -7.54 -3.88 -11.13
CA ASP A 52 -7.62 -5.20 -10.50
C ASP A 52 -6.25 -5.90 -10.50
N GLU A 53 -5.48 -5.74 -11.56
CA GLU A 53 -4.14 -6.31 -11.66
C GLU A 53 -3.20 -5.70 -10.62
N GLU A 54 -3.29 -4.40 -10.42
CA GLU A 54 -2.48 -3.71 -9.41
C GLU A 54 -2.91 -4.12 -7.99
N ASP A 55 -4.20 -4.28 -7.76
CA ASP A 55 -4.72 -4.75 -6.48
C ASP A 55 -4.15 -6.13 -6.15
N ASP A 56 -4.10 -7.03 -7.14
CA ASP A 56 -3.52 -8.36 -6.96
C ASP A 56 -2.04 -8.29 -6.60
N MET A 57 -1.28 -7.43 -7.29
CA MET A 57 0.14 -7.25 -7.01
C MET A 57 0.37 -6.67 -5.62
N VAL A 58 -0.39 -5.64 -5.26
CA VAL A 58 -0.30 -4.99 -3.96
C VAL A 58 -0.58 -5.98 -2.84
N LEU A 59 -1.62 -6.79 -2.99
CA LEU A 59 -1.97 -7.78 -1.97
C LEU A 59 -0.92 -8.89 -1.88
N ARG A 60 -0.32 -9.28 -3.00
CA ARG A 60 0.76 -10.26 -3.02
C ARG A 60 1.99 -9.75 -2.28
N TYR A 61 2.38 -8.51 -2.52
CA TYR A 61 3.50 -7.90 -1.80
C TYR A 61 3.18 -7.73 -0.32
N TYR A 62 1.94 -7.37 0.00
CA TYR A 62 1.50 -7.28 1.40
C TYR A 62 1.70 -8.63 2.11
N ASN A 63 1.24 -9.72 1.51
CA ASN A 63 1.34 -11.06 2.10
C ASN A 63 2.79 -11.50 2.31
N ARG A 64 3.71 -11.04 1.47
CA ARG A 64 5.14 -11.34 1.62
C ARG A 64 5.79 -10.53 2.74
N ASN A 65 5.26 -9.36 3.04
CA ASN A 65 5.89 -8.41 3.95
C ASN A 65 5.05 -8.12 5.20
N LYS A 66 3.94 -8.81 5.39
CA LYS A 66 3.01 -8.49 6.47
C LYS A 66 3.64 -8.59 7.86
N GLU A 67 4.66 -9.42 8.03
CA GLU A 67 5.38 -9.53 9.30
C GLU A 67 6.06 -8.21 9.70
N PHE A 68 6.39 -7.37 8.72
CA PHE A 68 6.97 -6.05 8.95
C PHE A 68 5.88 -4.97 9.12
N LEU A 69 4.62 -5.32 8.88
CA LEU A 69 3.48 -4.41 8.92
C LEU A 69 2.51 -4.68 10.07
N GLU A 70 2.85 -5.65 10.92
CA GLU A 70 2.04 -6.02 12.07
C GLU A 70 2.74 -5.71 13.39
#